data_8556c4328ea4f56a49d33d3613b6138e
#
_entry.id   8556c4328ea4f56a49d33d3613b6138e
#
_cell.length_a   1.000
_cell.length_b   1.000
_cell.length_c   1.000
_cell.angle_alpha   90.00
_cell.angle_beta   90.00
_cell.angle_gamma   90.00
#
_symmetry.space_group_name_H-M   'P 1'
#
loop_
_entity.id
_entity.type
_entity.pdbx_description
1 polymer ?
#
loop_
_entity_poly.entity_id
_entity_poly.type
_entity_poly.pdbx_seq_one_letter_code
_entity_poly.pdbx_strand_id
1 'polypeptide(L)'
;MLLDAASLYFRAFYGVPTSVTAPDGRPINAVRGFLDMTARLLTAHGPDRLVACWDDDWRPQWRVDLLPSYKAHRVVAERASDPDVEEVPDELTPQVDMIMEILDAFGIPTAGAKE
;
A
#
# COMPACT_ATOMS: atom_id res chain seq x y z
N MET A 1 17.06 1.66 3.76
CA MET A 1 15.79 2.42 3.71
C MET A 1 14.61 1.48 3.80
N LEU A 2 13.67 1.80 4.63
CA LEU A 2 12.41 1.08 4.74
C LEU A 2 11.31 1.93 4.11
N LEU A 3 10.56 1.36 3.17
CA LEU A 3 9.40 2.02 2.57
C LEU A 3 8.13 1.53 3.24
N ASP A 4 7.29 2.44 3.68
CA ASP A 4 5.92 2.13 4.08
C ASP A 4 5.08 2.04 2.81
N ALA A 5 4.96 0.84 2.26
CA ALA A 5 4.32 0.63 0.97
C ALA A 5 2.86 1.07 0.96
N ALA A 6 2.10 0.76 2.02
CA ALA A 6 0.70 1.14 2.11
C ALA A 6 0.51 2.66 2.07
N SER A 7 1.29 3.40 2.85
CA SER A 7 1.24 4.86 2.82
C SER A 7 1.52 5.41 1.42
N LEU A 8 2.49 4.83 0.72
CA LEU A 8 2.87 5.30 -0.61
C LEU A 8 1.80 4.98 -1.65
N TYR A 9 1.26 3.76 -1.68
CA TYR A 9 0.27 3.44 -2.72
C TYR A 9 -1.09 4.10 -2.46
N PHE A 10 -1.51 4.29 -1.21
CA PHE A 10 -2.72 5.08 -0.94
C PHE A 10 -2.54 6.52 -1.36
N ARG A 11 -1.42 7.14 -1.01
CA ARG A 11 -1.11 8.51 -1.43
C ARG A 11 -1.07 8.63 -2.95
N ALA A 12 -0.46 7.67 -3.63
CA ALA A 12 -0.40 7.64 -5.08
C ALA A 12 -1.79 7.51 -5.71
N PHE A 13 -2.62 6.64 -5.16
CA PHE A 13 -3.98 6.41 -5.67
C PHE A 13 -4.83 7.68 -5.63
N TYR A 14 -4.77 8.42 -4.53
CA TYR A 14 -5.55 9.64 -4.39
C TYR A 14 -4.90 10.88 -5.02
N GLY A 15 -3.59 10.85 -5.23
CA GLY A 15 -2.85 11.98 -5.79
C GLY A 15 -2.69 11.96 -7.32
N VAL A 16 -2.74 10.77 -7.92
CA VAL A 16 -2.62 10.62 -9.39
C VAL A 16 -4.00 10.29 -9.96
N PRO A 17 -4.43 10.97 -11.04
CA PRO A 17 -5.76 10.71 -11.61
C PRO A 17 -5.94 9.28 -12.09
N THR A 18 -7.13 8.71 -11.88
CA THR A 18 -7.48 7.37 -12.36
C THR A 18 -7.54 7.27 -13.88
N SER A 19 -7.49 8.39 -14.58
CA SER A 19 -7.36 8.43 -16.05
C SER A 19 -6.00 7.93 -16.54
N VAL A 20 -5.01 7.81 -15.64
CA VAL A 20 -3.73 7.17 -15.96
C VAL A 20 -3.97 5.65 -16.03
N THR A 21 -3.94 5.11 -17.23
CA THR A 21 -4.32 3.71 -17.49
C THR A 21 -3.25 2.95 -18.24
N ALA A 22 -3.26 1.63 -18.10
CA ALA A 22 -2.49 0.73 -18.95
C ALA A 22 -3.09 0.69 -20.37
N PRO A 23 -2.36 0.14 -21.38
CA PRO A 23 -2.90 0.03 -22.73
C PRO A 23 -4.23 -0.75 -22.84
N ASP A 24 -4.51 -1.64 -21.88
CA ASP A 24 -5.77 -2.38 -21.81
C ASP A 24 -6.90 -1.64 -21.11
N GLY A 25 -6.65 -0.39 -20.68
CA GLY A 25 -7.65 0.46 -20.01
C GLY A 25 -7.73 0.33 -18.50
N ARG A 26 -7.00 -0.59 -17.88
CA ARG A 26 -7.01 -0.73 -16.41
C ARG A 26 -6.31 0.46 -15.76
N PRO A 27 -6.85 1.02 -14.66
CA PRO A 27 -6.16 2.08 -13.92
C PRO A 27 -4.80 1.62 -13.37
N ILE A 28 -3.78 2.44 -13.53
CA ILE A 28 -2.43 2.22 -12.98
C ILE A 28 -1.91 3.46 -12.25
N ASN A 29 -2.80 4.32 -11.82
CA ASN A 29 -2.43 5.57 -11.14
C ASN A 29 -1.64 5.32 -9.85
N ALA A 30 -2.04 4.34 -9.05
CA ALA A 30 -1.32 4.00 -7.84
C ALA A 30 0.06 3.39 -8.14
N VAL A 31 0.14 2.51 -9.13
CA VAL A 31 1.41 1.90 -9.56
C VAL A 31 2.39 2.99 -10.01
N ARG A 32 1.93 3.89 -10.87
CA ARG A 32 2.77 4.97 -11.37
C ARG A 32 3.25 5.90 -10.27
N GLY A 33 2.33 6.35 -9.42
CA GLY A 33 2.67 7.24 -8.31
C GLY A 33 3.60 6.58 -7.30
N PHE A 34 3.38 5.30 -7.00
CA PHE A 34 4.26 4.54 -6.11
C PHE A 34 5.68 4.48 -6.66
N LEU A 35 5.83 4.15 -7.95
CA LEU A 35 7.15 4.06 -8.58
C LEU A 35 7.84 5.43 -8.65
N ASP A 36 7.10 6.49 -8.97
CA ASP A 36 7.65 7.85 -9.01
C ASP A 36 8.14 8.29 -7.62
N MET A 37 7.36 8.06 -6.58
CA MET A 37 7.74 8.41 -5.21
C MET A 37 8.96 7.60 -4.76
N THR A 38 8.99 6.32 -5.07
CA THR A 38 10.12 5.44 -4.74
C THR A 38 11.40 5.94 -5.44
N ALA A 39 11.32 6.24 -6.72
CA ALA A 39 12.44 6.76 -7.49
C ALA A 39 12.97 8.08 -6.89
N ARG A 40 12.09 8.98 -6.48
CA ARG A 40 12.48 10.23 -5.84
C ARG A 40 13.19 10.01 -4.51
N LEU A 41 12.69 9.09 -3.69
CA LEU A 41 13.30 8.75 -2.41
C LEU A 41 14.70 8.15 -2.61
N LEU A 42 14.84 7.26 -3.57
CA LEU A 42 16.14 6.65 -3.89
C LEU A 42 17.14 7.71 -4.39
N THR A 43 16.69 8.62 -5.23
CA THR A 43 17.55 9.69 -5.76
C THR A 43 17.95 10.68 -4.66
N ALA A 44 17.00 11.04 -3.78
CA ALA A 44 17.26 12.00 -2.71
C ALA A 44 18.16 11.47 -1.60
N HIS A 45 18.07 10.20 -1.26
CA HIS A 45 18.73 9.63 -0.08
C HIS A 45 19.87 8.65 -0.41
N GLY A 46 19.88 8.09 -1.62
CA GLY A 46 20.92 7.17 -2.07
C GLY A 46 21.18 5.99 -1.12
N PRO A 47 20.13 5.25 -0.68
CA PRO A 47 20.32 4.18 0.28
C PRO A 47 21.09 3.01 -0.32
N ASP A 48 21.89 2.32 0.52
CA ASP A 48 22.59 1.11 0.11
C ASP A 48 21.66 -0.10 0.04
N ARG A 49 20.57 -0.09 0.83
CA ARG A 49 19.59 -1.16 0.90
C ARG A 49 18.19 -0.59 0.94
N LEU A 50 17.26 -1.34 0.35
CA LEU A 50 15.86 -0.95 0.28
C LEU A 50 14.99 -2.16 0.59
N VAL A 51 14.02 -1.98 1.49
CA VAL A 51 12.98 -2.98 1.79
C VAL A 51 11.63 -2.29 1.74
N ALA A 52 10.70 -2.86 1.00
CA ALA A 52 9.31 -2.41 1.01
C ALA A 52 8.53 -3.15 2.10
N CYS A 53 7.96 -2.40 3.03
CA CYS A 53 7.25 -2.94 4.18
C CYS A 53 5.74 -2.92 3.92
N TRP A 54 5.08 -4.03 4.18
CA TRP A 54 3.65 -4.21 3.96
C TRP A 54 2.92 -4.39 5.29
N ASP A 55 1.67 -3.93 5.33
CA ASP A 55 0.78 -4.13 6.46
C ASP A 55 0.02 -5.45 6.32
N ASP A 56 0.64 -6.57 6.71
CA ASP A 56 -0.05 -7.86 6.78
C ASP A 56 -1.09 -7.84 7.90
N ASP A 57 -0.81 -7.12 8.98
CA ASP A 57 -1.74 -6.87 10.06
C ASP A 57 -1.86 -5.35 10.27
N TRP A 58 -2.75 -4.72 9.51
CA TRP A 58 -2.92 -3.27 9.51
C TRP A 58 -3.58 -2.74 10.79
N ARG A 59 -4.23 -3.62 11.56
CA ARG A 59 -4.94 -3.28 12.80
C ARG A 59 -4.69 -4.34 13.87
N PRO A 60 -3.44 -4.37 14.42
CA PRO A 60 -3.09 -5.39 15.42
C PRO A 60 -4.02 -5.37 16.62
N GLN A 61 -4.44 -6.55 17.09
CA GLN A 61 -5.39 -6.68 18.18
C GLN A 61 -4.91 -6.00 19.46
N TRP A 62 -3.64 -6.09 19.78
CA TRP A 62 -3.10 -5.46 20.98
C TRP A 62 -3.27 -3.93 20.98
N ARG A 63 -3.20 -3.28 19.81
CA ARG A 63 -3.46 -1.84 19.69
C ARG A 63 -4.94 -1.52 19.83
N VAL A 64 -5.80 -2.38 19.29
CA VAL A 64 -7.25 -2.24 19.43
C VAL A 64 -7.66 -2.41 20.89
N ASP A 65 -7.03 -3.32 21.62
CA ASP A 65 -7.27 -3.54 23.05
C ASP A 65 -6.91 -2.30 23.88
N LEU A 66 -5.82 -1.60 23.51
CA LEU A 66 -5.40 -0.37 24.15
C LEU A 66 -6.25 0.84 23.75
N LEU A 67 -6.65 0.92 22.50
CA LEU A 67 -7.43 2.02 21.94
C LEU A 67 -8.43 1.48 20.91
N PRO A 68 -9.68 1.16 21.30
CA PRO A 68 -10.65 0.57 20.37
C PRO A 68 -10.94 1.40 19.11
N SER A 69 -10.74 2.72 19.17
CA SER A 69 -10.92 3.60 18.03
C SER A 69 -9.75 3.55 17.02
N TYR A 70 -8.67 2.83 17.33
CA TYR A 70 -7.50 2.76 16.46
C TYR A 70 -7.86 2.21 15.08
N LYS A 71 -7.72 3.06 14.06
CA LYS A 71 -8.07 2.77 12.66
C LYS A 71 -9.50 2.26 12.44
N ALA A 72 -10.42 2.45 13.41
CA ALA A 72 -11.81 1.98 13.29
C ALA A 72 -12.53 2.54 12.08
N HIS A 73 -12.21 3.78 11.69
CA HIS A 73 -12.79 4.44 10.52
C HIS A 73 -12.43 3.79 9.17
N ARG A 74 -11.45 2.89 9.16
CA ARG A 74 -11.01 2.16 7.95
C ARG A 74 -11.68 0.80 7.79
N VAL A 75 -12.50 0.39 8.77
CA VAL A 75 -13.21 -0.88 8.71
C VAL A 75 -14.35 -0.79 7.70
N VAL A 76 -14.51 -1.81 6.85
CA VAL A 76 -15.58 -1.87 5.85
C VAL A 76 -16.91 -2.14 6.55
N ALA A 77 -17.85 -1.20 6.44
CA ALA A 77 -19.14 -1.26 7.14
C ALA A 77 -19.98 -2.47 6.73
N GLU A 78 -19.95 -2.85 5.45
CA GLU A 78 -20.70 -3.99 4.93
C GLU A 78 -20.18 -5.35 5.45
N ARG A 79 -19.02 -5.34 6.07
CA ARG A 79 -18.38 -6.55 6.62
C ARG A 79 -18.25 -6.44 8.12
N ALA A 80 -19.32 -6.02 8.78
CA ALA A 80 -19.34 -5.85 10.23
C ALA A 80 -19.02 -7.14 11.00
N SER A 81 -19.21 -8.32 10.38
CA SER A 81 -18.82 -9.61 10.96
C SER A 81 -17.30 -9.87 10.92
N ASP A 82 -16.57 -9.08 10.15
CA ASP A 82 -15.10 -9.13 10.06
C ASP A 82 -14.55 -7.73 10.29
N PRO A 83 -14.36 -7.32 11.57
CA PRO A 83 -13.99 -5.95 11.90
C PRO A 83 -12.55 -5.58 11.50
N ASP A 84 -11.75 -6.55 11.10
CA ASP A 84 -10.36 -6.31 10.73
C ASP A 84 -10.14 -6.15 9.22
N VAL A 85 -11.22 -6.10 8.43
CA VAL A 85 -11.11 -5.84 6.99
C VAL A 85 -10.99 -4.34 6.73
N GLU A 86 -9.88 -3.92 6.14
CA GLU A 86 -9.65 -2.53 5.76
C GLU A 86 -10.47 -2.16 4.54
N GLU A 87 -11.05 -0.95 4.54
CA GLU A 87 -11.73 -0.42 3.37
C GLU A 87 -10.69 -0.03 2.30
N VAL A 88 -10.74 -0.72 1.16
CA VAL A 88 -9.83 -0.48 0.03
C VAL A 88 -10.66 -0.25 -1.23
N PRO A 89 -10.41 0.85 -1.98
CA PRO A 89 -11.11 1.07 -3.24
C PRO A 89 -10.91 -0.09 -4.21
N ASP A 90 -11.98 -0.46 -4.93
CA ASP A 90 -11.95 -1.60 -5.86
C ASP A 90 -10.88 -1.45 -6.95
N GLU A 91 -10.65 -0.23 -7.42
CA GLU A 91 -9.65 0.05 -8.46
C GLU A 91 -8.21 -0.04 -7.94
N LEU A 92 -8.01 0.07 -6.63
CA LEU A 92 -6.69 -0.01 -6.01
C LEU A 92 -6.23 -1.44 -5.79
N THR A 93 -7.13 -2.35 -5.41
CA THR A 93 -6.77 -3.73 -5.06
C THR A 93 -5.90 -4.43 -6.10
N PRO A 94 -6.27 -4.45 -7.41
CA PRO A 94 -5.41 -5.08 -8.41
C PRO A 94 -4.08 -4.35 -8.62
N GLN A 95 -4.03 -3.06 -8.34
CA GLN A 95 -2.79 -2.30 -8.43
C GLN A 95 -1.80 -2.64 -7.32
N VAL A 96 -2.29 -2.98 -6.12
CA VAL A 96 -1.43 -3.44 -5.02
C VAL A 96 -0.69 -4.72 -5.42
N ASP A 97 -1.40 -5.69 -6.01
CA ASP A 97 -0.79 -6.92 -6.49
C ASP A 97 0.24 -6.64 -7.59
N MET A 98 -0.07 -5.73 -8.48
CA MET A 98 0.84 -5.32 -9.55
C MET A 98 2.12 -4.67 -8.98
N ILE A 99 2.01 -3.84 -7.96
CA ILE A 99 3.15 -3.23 -7.28
C ILE A 99 4.05 -4.31 -6.68
N MET A 100 3.47 -5.32 -6.03
CA MET A 100 4.23 -6.44 -5.47
C MET A 100 5.01 -7.20 -6.55
N GLU A 101 4.37 -7.48 -7.68
CA GLU A 101 5.02 -8.14 -8.82
C GLU A 101 6.18 -7.30 -9.37
N ILE A 102 6.00 -5.99 -9.48
CA ILE A 102 7.04 -5.09 -9.97
C ILE A 102 8.23 -5.05 -9.02
N LEU A 103 7.99 -4.96 -7.71
CA LEU A 103 9.05 -4.97 -6.71
C LEU A 103 9.86 -6.27 -6.79
N ASP A 104 9.18 -7.41 -6.93
CA ASP A 104 9.81 -8.70 -7.08
C ASP A 104 10.67 -8.74 -8.36
N ALA A 105 10.13 -8.24 -9.48
CA ALA A 105 10.84 -8.19 -10.76
C ALA A 105 12.12 -7.34 -10.69
N PHE A 106 12.11 -6.27 -9.88
CA PHE A 106 13.30 -5.45 -9.65
C PHE A 106 14.25 -6.04 -8.60
N GLY A 107 13.89 -7.13 -7.96
CA GLY A 107 14.69 -7.72 -6.90
C GLY A 107 14.66 -6.93 -5.59
N ILE A 108 13.64 -6.10 -5.37
CA ILE A 108 13.48 -5.35 -4.14
C ILE A 108 12.81 -6.25 -3.10
N PRO A 109 13.47 -6.55 -1.96
CA PRO A 109 12.87 -7.40 -0.94
C PRO A 109 11.67 -6.71 -0.28
N THR A 110 10.69 -7.53 0.09
CA THR A 110 9.50 -7.08 0.81
C THR A 110 9.44 -7.73 2.18
N ALA A 111 8.87 -7.04 3.15
CA ALA A 111 8.66 -7.56 4.49
C ALA A 111 7.24 -7.24 4.94
N GLY A 112 6.58 -8.21 5.56
CA GLY A 112 5.26 -8.04 6.14
C GLY A 112 5.34 -8.02 7.66
N ALA A 113 4.66 -7.07 8.29
CA ALA A 113 4.56 -6.99 9.73
C ALA A 113 3.36 -7.82 10.19
N LYS A 114 3.63 -8.84 11.01
CA LYS A 114 2.61 -9.65 11.67
C LYS A 114 2.70 -9.43 13.17
N GLU A 115 1.59 -9.66 13.88
CA GLU A 115 1.60 -9.61 15.34
C GLU A 115 2.69 -10.46 15.94
#